data_a81b4168327dbcf6c028a2a779fa9298
#
_entry.id   a81b4168327dbcf6c028a2a779fa9298
#
_cell.length_a   1.000
_cell.length_b   1.000
_cell.length_c   1.000
_cell.angle_alpha   90.00
_cell.angle_beta   90.00
_cell.angle_gamma   90.00
#
_symmetry.space_group_name_H-M   'P 1'
#
loop_
_entity.id
_entity.type
_entity.pdbx_description
1 polymer ?
#
loop_
_entity_poly.entity_id
_entity_poly.type
_entity_poly.pdbx_seq_one_letter_code
_entity_poly.pdbx_strand_id
1 'polypeptide(L)'
;MAAVHPGRSLRPHVKAHKCSAIAAEQVAAGHTTFTCATPREILGLVAAGVGEDILLANETVDPARLAALADAQSSALITVAVDSLETIQAASSAGIRNVLIDVNVGLPRGGCSPEQAGSLADAARSLGLIVRGVMGYEGHLMMLTDRQKKQDKVHEAMTLLERAHNDVGGDIMSAGGTGTYDMFGGTKV
;
A
#
# COMPACT_ATOMS: atom_id res chain seq x y z
N MET A 1 -8.13 3.06 -16.41
CA MET A 1 -7.90 3.26 -14.95
C MET A 1 -8.18 4.70 -14.54
N ALA A 2 -7.47 5.71 -15.03
CA ALA A 2 -7.65 7.11 -14.60
C ALA A 2 -9.11 7.64 -14.74
N ALA A 3 -9.87 7.20 -15.71
CA ALA A 3 -11.29 7.58 -15.84
C ALA A 3 -12.20 6.96 -14.76
N VAL A 4 -11.79 5.84 -14.16
CA VAL A 4 -12.53 5.15 -13.08
C VAL A 4 -12.07 5.66 -11.71
N HIS A 5 -10.76 5.88 -11.58
CA HIS A 5 -10.11 6.34 -10.35
C HIS A 5 -9.30 7.61 -10.64
N PRO A 6 -9.93 8.81 -10.58
CA PRO A 6 -9.25 10.07 -10.87
C PRO A 6 -8.36 10.51 -9.71
N GLY A 7 -7.27 11.22 -10.05
CA GLY A 7 -6.40 11.88 -9.07
C GLY A 7 -5.80 10.90 -8.07
N ARG A 8 -5.97 11.19 -6.78
CA ARG A 8 -5.36 10.42 -5.67
C ARG A 8 -6.06 9.09 -5.36
N SER A 9 -7.25 8.83 -5.95
CA SER A 9 -7.91 7.52 -5.84
C SER A 9 -7.23 6.44 -6.70
N LEU A 10 -6.32 6.81 -7.58
CA LEU A 10 -5.42 5.89 -8.27
C LEU A 10 -3.99 6.10 -7.79
N ARG A 11 -3.38 5.07 -7.24
CA ARG A 11 -1.97 5.02 -6.82
C ARG A 11 -1.21 4.08 -7.77
N PRO A 12 -0.64 4.58 -8.89
CA PRO A 12 0.03 3.74 -9.88
C PRO A 12 1.20 2.96 -9.27
N HIS A 13 1.33 1.68 -9.63
CA HIS A 13 2.41 0.84 -9.14
C HIS A 13 3.59 0.83 -10.13
N VAL A 14 4.74 1.38 -9.71
CA VAL A 14 5.91 1.57 -10.58
C VAL A 14 6.68 0.28 -10.91
N LYS A 15 6.42 -0.84 -10.23
CA LYS A 15 7.12 -2.12 -10.49
C LYS A 15 7.01 -2.59 -11.95
N ALA A 16 5.95 -2.17 -12.65
CA ALA A 16 5.71 -2.56 -14.03
C ALA A 16 6.69 -1.92 -15.02
N HIS A 17 7.14 -0.69 -14.74
CA HIS A 17 8.00 0.07 -15.68
C HIS A 17 9.34 0.51 -15.06
N LYS A 18 9.42 0.72 -13.74
CA LYS A 18 10.65 1.16 -13.01
C LYS A 18 11.33 2.38 -13.63
N CYS A 19 10.53 3.31 -14.15
CA CYS A 19 11.00 4.44 -14.93
C CYS A 19 10.43 5.75 -14.35
N SER A 20 11.28 6.65 -13.90
CA SER A 20 10.89 7.95 -13.34
C SER A 20 10.27 8.89 -14.38
N ALA A 21 10.67 8.78 -15.66
CA ALA A 21 10.06 9.55 -16.72
C ALA A 21 8.58 9.18 -16.95
N ILE A 22 8.25 7.88 -16.93
CA ILE A 22 6.85 7.43 -17.00
C ILE A 22 6.07 7.88 -15.75
N ALA A 23 6.69 7.84 -14.57
CA ALA A 23 6.06 8.34 -13.35
C ALA A 23 5.81 9.86 -13.44
N ALA A 24 6.71 10.64 -14.02
CA ALA A 24 6.51 12.07 -14.28
C ALA A 24 5.32 12.35 -15.21
N GLU A 25 5.15 11.55 -16.27
CA GLU A 25 3.95 11.62 -17.14
C GLU A 25 2.66 11.31 -16.36
N GLN A 26 2.70 10.37 -15.42
CA GLN A 26 1.56 10.06 -14.54
C GLN A 26 1.25 11.23 -13.61
N VAL A 27 2.27 11.93 -13.07
CA VAL A 27 2.09 13.17 -12.29
C VAL A 27 1.42 14.24 -13.15
N ALA A 28 1.90 14.45 -14.37
CA ALA A 28 1.31 15.41 -15.31
C ALA A 28 -0.15 15.07 -15.63
N ALA A 29 -0.53 13.79 -15.59
CA ALA A 29 -1.91 13.32 -15.73
C ALA A 29 -2.74 13.42 -14.44
N GLY A 30 -2.20 13.96 -13.33
CA GLY A 30 -2.89 14.21 -12.06
C GLY A 30 -2.73 13.12 -10.99
N HIS A 31 -1.86 12.11 -11.21
CA HIS A 31 -1.59 11.04 -10.25
C HIS A 31 -0.27 11.30 -9.50
N THR A 32 -0.34 11.97 -8.34
CA THR A 32 0.85 12.39 -7.57
C THR A 32 1.29 11.37 -6.51
N THR A 33 0.55 10.27 -6.36
CA THR A 33 0.84 9.20 -5.39
C THR A 33 1.27 7.93 -6.11
N PHE A 34 2.21 7.17 -5.52
CA PHE A 34 2.75 5.96 -6.16
C PHE A 34 2.84 4.79 -5.19
N THR A 35 2.77 3.58 -5.74
CA THR A 35 3.10 2.34 -5.06
C THR A 35 4.40 1.76 -5.62
N CYS A 36 5.28 1.35 -4.74
CA CYS A 36 6.56 0.70 -5.05
C CYS A 36 6.63 -0.69 -4.42
N ALA A 37 7.34 -1.61 -5.06
CA ALA A 37 7.60 -2.94 -4.53
C ALA A 37 8.93 -3.04 -3.76
N THR A 38 9.83 -2.09 -3.95
CA THR A 38 11.16 -2.11 -3.33
C THR A 38 11.58 -0.73 -2.84
N PRO A 39 12.39 -0.65 -1.77
CA PRO A 39 13.00 0.61 -1.34
C PRO A 39 13.75 1.34 -2.45
N ARG A 40 14.45 0.60 -3.32
CA ARG A 40 15.18 1.18 -4.46
C ARG A 40 14.27 1.93 -5.44
N GLU A 41 13.06 1.43 -5.67
CA GLU A 41 12.07 2.13 -6.51
C GLU A 41 11.66 3.45 -5.88
N ILE A 42 11.41 3.49 -4.56
CA ILE A 42 11.10 4.72 -3.82
C ILE A 42 12.24 5.73 -3.94
N LEU A 43 13.46 5.30 -3.61
CA LEU A 43 14.64 6.18 -3.66
C LEU A 43 14.89 6.74 -5.07
N GLY A 44 14.61 5.94 -6.11
CA GLY A 44 14.70 6.38 -7.50
C GLY A 44 13.65 7.46 -7.85
N LEU A 45 12.41 7.34 -7.36
CA LEU A 45 11.39 8.37 -7.54
C LEU A 45 11.74 9.64 -6.76
N VAL A 46 12.15 9.53 -5.50
CA VAL A 46 12.56 10.66 -4.66
C VAL A 46 13.74 11.41 -5.30
N ALA A 47 14.77 10.69 -5.76
CA ALA A 47 15.92 11.30 -6.43
C ALA A 47 15.54 12.03 -7.74
N ALA A 48 14.48 11.60 -8.39
CA ALA A 48 13.95 12.25 -9.59
C ALA A 48 12.95 13.40 -9.28
N GLY A 49 12.66 13.67 -8.01
CA GLY A 49 11.66 14.66 -7.60
C GLY A 49 10.23 14.29 -7.99
N VAL A 50 9.92 13.00 -8.09
CA VAL A 50 8.63 12.49 -8.57
C VAL A 50 7.86 11.79 -7.44
N GLY A 51 6.62 12.22 -7.24
CA GLY A 51 5.71 11.65 -6.26
C GLY A 51 5.74 12.36 -4.90
N GLU A 52 4.56 12.74 -4.43
CA GLU A 52 4.37 13.43 -3.14
C GLU A 52 4.15 12.43 -1.99
N ASP A 53 3.49 11.32 -2.28
CA ASP A 53 3.10 10.28 -1.32
C ASP A 53 3.37 8.89 -1.94
N ILE A 54 4.33 8.17 -1.37
CA ILE A 54 4.84 6.92 -1.92
C ILE A 54 4.69 5.81 -0.90
N LEU A 55 4.04 4.72 -1.33
CA LEU A 55 3.82 3.52 -0.53
C LEU A 55 4.83 2.43 -0.92
N LEU A 56 5.59 1.91 0.06
CA LEU A 56 6.25 0.62 -0.07
C LEU A 56 5.23 -0.48 0.24
N ALA A 57 4.66 -1.09 -0.80
CA ALA A 57 3.71 -2.21 -0.67
C ALA A 57 4.46 -3.55 -0.61
N ASN A 58 5.35 -3.66 0.34
CA ASN A 58 6.12 -4.85 0.64
C ASN A 58 6.79 -4.69 2.01
N GLU A 59 6.83 -5.74 2.80
CA GLU A 59 7.44 -5.75 4.12
C GLU A 59 8.97 -5.88 3.99
N THR A 60 9.68 -5.24 4.90
CA THR A 60 11.12 -5.39 5.04
C THR A 60 11.56 -5.14 6.48
N VAL A 61 12.50 -5.95 6.94
CA VAL A 61 13.18 -5.78 8.24
C VAL A 61 14.64 -5.40 8.06
N ASP A 62 15.09 -5.16 6.83
CA ASP A 62 16.46 -4.77 6.53
C ASP A 62 16.74 -3.35 7.05
N PRO A 63 17.61 -3.18 8.07
CA PRO A 63 17.82 -1.90 8.71
C PRO A 63 18.44 -0.85 7.79
N ALA A 64 19.31 -1.25 6.86
CA ALA A 64 19.97 -0.32 5.95
C ALA A 64 18.95 0.24 4.92
N ARG A 65 18.05 -0.60 4.43
CA ARG A 65 16.98 -0.18 3.52
C ARG A 65 15.97 0.72 4.19
N LEU A 66 15.57 0.37 5.42
CA LEU A 66 14.64 1.19 6.20
C LEU A 66 15.26 2.55 6.57
N ALA A 67 16.52 2.59 6.98
CA ALA A 67 17.22 3.85 7.27
C ALA A 67 17.27 4.76 6.03
N ALA A 68 17.58 4.22 4.85
CA ALA A 68 17.57 5.00 3.61
C ALA A 68 16.18 5.56 3.27
N LEU A 69 15.10 4.82 3.56
CA LEU A 69 13.73 5.34 3.43
C LEU A 69 13.41 6.41 4.47
N ALA A 70 13.89 6.25 5.71
CA ALA A 70 13.71 7.24 6.76
C ALA A 70 14.36 8.58 6.40
N ASP A 71 15.57 8.57 5.85
CA ASP A 71 16.25 9.77 5.36
C ASP A 71 15.46 10.43 4.22
N ALA A 72 14.90 9.65 3.32
CA ALA A 72 14.13 10.14 2.19
C ALA A 72 12.78 10.78 2.57
N GLN A 73 12.29 10.60 3.81
CA GLN A 73 11.06 11.23 4.31
C GLN A 73 11.13 12.77 4.38
N SER A 74 12.33 13.34 4.31
CA SER A 74 12.50 14.79 4.18
C SER A 74 12.03 15.36 2.84
N SER A 75 11.94 14.52 1.80
CA SER A 75 11.65 14.90 0.42
C SER A 75 10.28 14.41 -0.08
N ALA A 76 9.71 13.38 0.54
CA ALA A 76 8.40 12.84 0.18
C ALA A 76 7.72 12.20 1.39
N LEU A 77 6.40 12.12 1.36
CA LEU A 77 5.64 11.33 2.34
C LEU A 77 5.79 9.84 2.01
N ILE A 78 6.62 9.15 2.79
CA ILE A 78 6.87 7.71 2.61
C ILE A 78 6.07 6.93 3.64
N THR A 79 5.34 5.93 3.18
CA THR A 79 4.58 4.98 3.99
C THR A 79 5.10 3.58 3.73
N VAL A 80 5.25 2.77 4.77
CA VAL A 80 5.75 1.39 4.67
C VAL A 80 4.65 0.42 5.11
N ALA A 81 4.46 -0.66 4.37
CA ALA A 81 3.58 -1.75 4.77
C ALA A 81 4.19 -2.54 5.93
N VAL A 82 3.36 -2.90 6.92
CA VAL A 82 3.74 -3.74 8.07
C VAL A 82 2.63 -4.74 8.36
N ASP A 83 2.99 -5.96 8.76
CA ASP A 83 2.05 -7.06 8.99
C ASP A 83 2.31 -7.85 10.28
N SER A 84 3.33 -7.48 11.03
CA SER A 84 3.79 -8.20 12.22
C SER A 84 4.48 -7.26 13.22
N LEU A 85 4.63 -7.70 14.46
CA LEU A 85 5.40 -6.95 15.46
C LEU A 85 6.85 -6.75 15.03
N GLU A 86 7.43 -7.70 14.31
CA GLU A 86 8.79 -7.62 13.80
C GLU A 86 8.94 -6.48 12.78
N THR A 87 8.05 -6.41 11.80
CA THR A 87 8.07 -5.35 10.78
C THR A 87 7.77 -3.97 11.37
N ILE A 88 6.88 -3.89 12.36
CA ILE A 88 6.57 -2.67 13.13
C ILE A 88 7.78 -2.18 13.91
N GLN A 89 8.45 -3.06 14.66
CA GLN A 89 9.65 -2.74 15.42
C GLN A 89 10.80 -2.30 14.52
N ALA A 90 11.01 -2.99 13.40
CA ALA A 90 12.02 -2.62 12.42
C ALA A 90 11.77 -1.23 11.84
N ALA A 91 10.52 -0.92 11.45
CA ALA A 91 10.14 0.38 10.92
C ALA A 91 10.36 1.51 11.96
N SER A 92 9.87 1.32 13.20
CA SER A 92 10.05 2.30 14.28
C SER A 92 11.52 2.53 14.61
N SER A 93 12.32 1.46 14.75
CA SER A 93 13.75 1.54 15.09
C SER A 93 14.56 2.27 14.01
N ALA A 94 14.15 2.20 12.76
CA ALA A 94 14.80 2.88 11.64
C ALA A 94 14.36 4.33 11.46
N GLY A 95 13.38 4.83 12.21
CA GLY A 95 12.86 6.20 12.11
C GLY A 95 11.81 6.39 11.00
N ILE A 96 11.18 5.33 10.53
CA ILE A 96 9.97 5.44 9.69
C ILE A 96 8.86 6.08 10.51
N ARG A 97 8.07 6.95 9.88
CA ARG A 97 6.97 7.67 10.55
C ARG A 97 5.61 7.08 10.23
N ASN A 98 5.37 6.70 8.96
CA ASN A 98 4.04 6.35 8.48
C ASN A 98 3.99 4.89 8.04
N VAL A 99 2.94 4.19 8.47
CA VAL A 99 2.71 2.79 8.10
C VAL A 99 1.27 2.56 7.64
N LEU A 100 1.10 1.53 6.81
CA LEU A 100 -0.18 0.86 6.56
C LEU A 100 -0.10 -0.57 7.09
N ILE A 101 -1.17 -1.04 7.70
CA ILE A 101 -1.27 -2.45 8.08
C ILE A 101 -1.61 -3.25 6.81
N ASP A 102 -0.74 -4.18 6.43
CA ASP A 102 -1.02 -5.10 5.34
C ASP A 102 -1.89 -6.26 5.85
N VAL A 103 -3.01 -6.47 5.16
CA VAL A 103 -4.04 -7.44 5.53
C VAL A 103 -4.13 -8.53 4.47
N ASN A 104 -4.07 -9.79 4.90
CA ASN A 104 -4.28 -10.92 4.01
C ASN A 104 -5.76 -11.03 3.63
N VAL A 105 -6.07 -10.68 2.40
CA VAL A 105 -7.42 -10.76 1.82
C VAL A 105 -7.62 -11.99 0.94
N GLY A 106 -6.78 -13.02 1.14
CA GLY A 106 -6.91 -14.31 0.47
C GLY A 106 -5.71 -14.72 -0.40
N LEU A 107 -4.72 -13.83 -0.63
CA LEU A 107 -3.46 -14.19 -1.27
C LEU A 107 -2.49 -14.77 -0.23
N PRO A 108 -2.10 -16.06 -0.30
CA PRO A 108 -1.22 -16.68 0.71
C PRO A 108 0.25 -16.26 0.49
N ARG A 109 0.56 -14.98 0.76
CA ARG A 109 1.90 -14.41 0.57
C ARG A 109 2.37 -13.65 1.82
N GLY A 110 1.80 -12.48 2.08
CA GLY A 110 2.06 -11.60 3.22
C GLY A 110 0.76 -11.06 3.77
N GLY A 111 0.85 -10.22 4.78
CA GLY A 111 -0.28 -9.61 5.45
C GLY A 111 -0.74 -10.39 6.69
N CYS A 112 -1.14 -9.67 7.72
CA CYS A 112 -1.74 -10.25 8.93
C CYS A 112 -3.18 -10.72 8.67
N SER A 113 -3.75 -11.53 9.58
CA SER A 113 -5.18 -11.81 9.50
C SER A 113 -6.01 -10.55 9.80
N PRO A 114 -7.22 -10.41 9.23
CA PRO A 114 -8.09 -9.26 9.52
C PRO A 114 -8.32 -9.05 11.03
N GLU A 115 -8.39 -10.13 11.81
CA GLU A 115 -8.62 -10.10 13.26
C GLU A 115 -7.40 -9.56 14.05
N GLN A 116 -6.20 -9.65 13.49
CA GLN A 116 -4.95 -9.16 14.10
C GLN A 116 -4.68 -7.69 13.78
N ALA A 117 -5.30 -7.15 12.74
CA ALA A 117 -4.98 -5.82 12.21
C ALA A 117 -5.10 -4.70 13.26
N GLY A 118 -6.18 -4.69 14.04
CA GLY A 118 -6.40 -3.69 15.10
C GLY A 118 -5.29 -3.71 16.16
N SER A 119 -4.93 -4.90 16.66
CA SER A 119 -3.88 -5.05 17.67
C SER A 119 -2.49 -4.65 17.16
N LEU A 120 -2.20 -4.93 15.88
CA LEU A 120 -0.95 -4.48 15.25
C LEU A 120 -0.93 -2.96 15.05
N ALA A 121 -2.06 -2.36 14.71
CA ALA A 121 -2.17 -0.91 14.62
C ALA A 121 -1.92 -0.24 15.97
N ASP A 122 -2.45 -0.78 17.06
CA ASP A 122 -2.22 -0.28 18.42
C ASP A 122 -0.75 -0.43 18.84
N ALA A 123 -0.13 -1.57 18.51
CA ALA A 123 1.30 -1.78 18.71
C ALA A 123 2.15 -0.75 17.93
N ALA A 124 1.81 -0.49 16.67
CA ALA A 124 2.49 0.52 15.86
C ALA A 124 2.37 1.92 16.47
N ARG A 125 1.17 2.32 16.90
CA ARG A 125 0.93 3.61 17.57
C ARG A 125 1.69 3.73 18.89
N SER A 126 1.78 2.65 19.67
CA SER A 126 2.53 2.65 20.95
C SER A 126 4.03 2.88 20.75
N LEU A 127 4.56 2.54 19.58
CA LEU A 127 5.95 2.82 19.17
C LEU A 127 6.11 4.16 18.42
N GLY A 128 5.09 5.02 18.42
CA GLY A 128 5.13 6.36 17.84
C GLY A 128 4.92 6.41 16.32
N LEU A 129 4.52 5.31 15.70
CA LEU A 129 4.21 5.28 14.26
C LEU A 129 2.80 5.86 13.99
N ILE A 130 2.67 6.55 12.88
CA ILE A 130 1.40 7.03 12.35
C ILE A 130 0.80 5.93 11.48
N VAL A 131 -0.27 5.30 11.96
CA VAL A 131 -1.01 4.30 11.19
C VAL A 131 -2.00 5.02 10.29
N ARG A 132 -1.74 5.01 8.98
CA ARG A 132 -2.55 5.72 7.98
C ARG A 132 -3.77 4.93 7.53
N GLY A 133 -3.88 3.67 7.88
CA GLY A 133 -4.98 2.78 7.52
C GLY A 133 -4.48 1.38 7.16
N VAL A 134 -5.12 0.77 6.18
CA VAL A 134 -4.85 -0.62 5.76
C VAL A 134 -4.50 -0.71 4.27
N MET A 135 -3.83 -1.79 3.91
CA MET A 135 -3.73 -2.24 2.53
C MET A 135 -4.02 -3.74 2.44
N GLY A 136 -4.45 -4.18 1.26
CA GLY A 136 -4.62 -5.60 0.95
C GLY A 136 -4.54 -5.80 -0.56
N TYR A 137 -4.07 -6.96 -0.99
CA TYR A 137 -3.93 -7.26 -2.41
C TYR A 137 -4.55 -8.60 -2.79
N GLU A 138 -5.59 -8.58 -3.59
CA GLU A 138 -6.33 -9.74 -4.09
C GLU A 138 -5.68 -10.38 -5.32
N GLY A 139 -4.34 -10.47 -5.33
CA GLY A 139 -3.53 -10.93 -6.46
C GLY A 139 -3.85 -12.34 -6.96
N HIS A 140 -4.37 -13.21 -6.09
CA HIS A 140 -4.83 -14.56 -6.46
C HIS A 140 -6.00 -14.54 -7.45
N LEU A 141 -6.70 -13.43 -7.58
CA LEU A 141 -7.85 -13.27 -8.48
C LEU A 141 -7.47 -12.79 -9.88
N MET A 142 -6.21 -12.35 -10.08
CA MET A 142 -5.78 -11.75 -11.36
C MET A 142 -5.99 -12.69 -12.55
N MET A 143 -5.75 -13.99 -12.39
CA MET A 143 -5.86 -15.00 -13.45
C MET A 143 -7.26 -15.62 -13.56
N LEU A 144 -8.21 -15.24 -12.72
CA LEU A 144 -9.58 -15.73 -12.80
C LEU A 144 -10.29 -15.10 -14.02
N THR A 145 -10.71 -15.93 -14.97
CA THR A 145 -11.28 -15.47 -16.25
C THR A 145 -12.79 -15.22 -16.19
N ASP A 146 -13.51 -15.97 -15.34
CA ASP A 146 -14.93 -15.76 -15.10
C ASP A 146 -15.15 -14.44 -14.38
N ARG A 147 -15.74 -13.46 -15.08
CA ARG A 147 -15.91 -12.09 -14.56
C ARG A 147 -16.83 -12.03 -13.35
N GLN A 148 -17.95 -12.77 -13.38
CA GLN A 148 -18.90 -12.74 -12.25
C GLN A 148 -18.27 -13.34 -11.00
N LYS A 149 -17.68 -14.52 -11.16
CA LYS A 149 -16.97 -15.18 -10.05
C LYS A 149 -15.81 -14.32 -9.51
N LYS A 150 -15.08 -13.62 -10.39
CA LYS A 150 -14.02 -12.70 -9.99
C LYS A 150 -14.60 -11.55 -9.18
N GLN A 151 -15.69 -10.94 -9.61
CA GLN A 151 -16.35 -9.85 -8.91
C GLN A 151 -16.83 -10.26 -7.53
N ASP A 152 -17.46 -11.44 -7.41
CA ASP A 152 -17.89 -11.98 -6.11
C ASP A 152 -16.70 -12.16 -5.16
N LYS A 153 -15.58 -12.69 -5.65
CA LYS A 153 -14.35 -12.88 -4.87
C LYS A 153 -13.66 -11.57 -4.51
N VAL A 154 -13.68 -10.57 -5.38
CA VAL A 154 -13.19 -9.21 -5.05
C VAL A 154 -14.04 -8.63 -3.92
N HIS A 155 -15.35 -8.78 -3.97
CA HIS A 155 -16.24 -8.32 -2.91
C HIS A 155 -15.95 -9.01 -1.57
N GLU A 156 -15.74 -10.33 -1.57
CA GLU A 156 -15.31 -11.08 -0.38
C GLU A 156 -14.00 -10.53 0.19
N ALA A 157 -12.99 -10.31 -0.66
CA ALA A 157 -11.69 -9.77 -0.25
C ALA A 157 -11.82 -8.35 0.32
N MET A 158 -12.64 -7.49 -0.30
CA MET A 158 -12.87 -6.13 0.20
C MET A 158 -13.64 -6.12 1.52
N THR A 159 -14.57 -7.03 1.73
CA THR A 159 -15.27 -7.19 3.02
C THR A 159 -14.30 -7.49 4.16
N LEU A 160 -13.28 -8.33 3.91
CA LEU A 160 -12.21 -8.60 4.89
C LEU A 160 -11.37 -7.33 5.16
N LEU A 161 -11.03 -6.59 4.12
CA LEU A 161 -10.24 -5.37 4.25
C LEU A 161 -11.02 -4.26 4.97
N GLU A 162 -12.30 -4.07 4.66
CA GLU A 162 -13.19 -3.10 5.33
C GLU A 162 -13.35 -3.43 6.82
N ARG A 163 -13.50 -4.70 7.16
CA ARG A 163 -13.55 -5.15 8.56
C ARG A 163 -12.27 -4.77 9.29
N ALA A 164 -11.11 -5.10 8.73
CA ALA A 164 -9.82 -4.73 9.30
C ALA A 164 -9.66 -3.20 9.41
N HIS A 165 -10.11 -2.45 8.39
CA HIS A 165 -10.05 -0.99 8.42
C HIS A 165 -10.91 -0.38 9.53
N ASN A 166 -12.06 -0.95 9.83
CA ASN A 166 -12.90 -0.49 10.95
C ASN A 166 -12.19 -0.63 12.30
N ASP A 167 -11.39 -1.68 12.47
CA ASP A 167 -10.62 -1.91 13.71
C ASP A 167 -9.33 -1.07 13.74
N VAL A 168 -8.70 -0.84 12.59
CA VAL A 168 -7.46 -0.07 12.45
C VAL A 168 -7.72 1.43 12.41
N GLY A 169 -8.74 1.89 11.70
CA GLY A 169 -8.95 3.31 11.41
C GLY A 169 -7.94 3.87 10.40
N GLY A 170 -7.87 5.20 10.32
CA GLY A 170 -7.04 5.94 9.36
C GLY A 170 -7.80 6.30 8.08
N ASP A 171 -7.14 7.03 7.18
CA ASP A 171 -7.79 7.64 6.01
C ASP A 171 -7.60 6.83 4.72
N ILE A 172 -6.77 5.77 4.77
CA ILE A 172 -6.37 5.01 3.58
C ILE A 172 -6.88 3.57 3.68
N MET A 173 -7.58 3.15 2.64
CA MET A 173 -7.80 1.75 2.34
C MET A 173 -7.28 1.51 0.92
N SER A 174 -6.15 0.82 0.80
CA SER A 174 -5.45 0.61 -0.48
C SER A 174 -5.57 -0.83 -0.94
N ALA A 175 -6.13 -1.03 -2.13
CA ALA A 175 -6.29 -2.35 -2.72
C ALA A 175 -6.24 -2.30 -4.25
N GLY A 176 -6.47 -3.41 -4.89
CA GLY A 176 -6.65 -3.49 -6.32
C GLY A 176 -5.39 -3.78 -7.13
N GLY A 177 -5.64 -4.24 -8.32
CA GLY A 177 -4.61 -4.49 -9.32
C GLY A 177 -5.16 -4.30 -10.74
N THR A 178 -4.30 -4.48 -11.74
CA THR A 178 -4.68 -4.27 -13.15
C THR A 178 -5.88 -5.12 -13.59
N GLY A 179 -6.05 -6.30 -13.00
CA GLY A 179 -7.13 -7.21 -13.36
C GLY A 179 -8.44 -7.05 -12.59
N THR A 180 -8.51 -6.09 -11.66
CA THR A 180 -9.65 -5.90 -10.75
C THR A 180 -10.07 -4.43 -10.58
N TYR A 181 -9.29 -3.47 -11.09
CA TYR A 181 -9.47 -2.03 -10.85
C TYR A 181 -10.87 -1.49 -11.18
N ASP A 182 -11.62 -2.15 -12.04
CA ASP A 182 -12.98 -1.77 -12.46
C ASP A 182 -14.09 -2.49 -11.66
N MET A 183 -13.72 -3.21 -10.58
CA MET A 183 -14.63 -4.03 -9.78
C MET A 183 -14.90 -3.46 -8.39
N PHE A 184 -14.35 -2.28 -8.07
CA PHE A 184 -14.49 -1.63 -6.75
C PHE A 184 -15.70 -0.67 -6.66
N GLY A 185 -16.68 -0.78 -7.54
CA GLY A 185 -17.87 0.07 -7.53
C GLY A 185 -18.64 -0.05 -6.22
N GLY A 186 -18.75 1.08 -5.48
CA GLY A 186 -19.46 1.15 -4.21
C GLY A 186 -18.61 0.86 -2.96
N THR A 187 -17.32 0.57 -3.11
CA THR A 187 -16.38 0.45 -1.98
C THR A 187 -15.64 1.78 -1.74
N LYS A 188 -15.10 1.96 -0.51
CA LYS A 188 -14.33 3.15 -0.13
C LYS A 188 -12.83 3.05 -0.50
N VAL A 189 -12.47 2.11 -1.37
CA VAL A 189 -11.09 1.86 -1.83
C VAL A 189 -10.60 2.98 -2.74
#